data_b6777edb834a02c310505742eed593e9
#
_entry.id   b6777edb834a02c310505742eed593e9
#
_cell.length_a   1.000
_cell.length_b   1.000
_cell.length_c   1.000
_cell.angle_alpha   90.00
_cell.angle_beta   90.00
_cell.angle_gamma   90.00
#
_symmetry.space_group_name_H-M   'P 1'
#
loop_
_entity.id
_entity.type
_entity.pdbx_description
1 polymer ?
#
loop_
_entity_poly.entity_id
_entity_poly.type
_entity_poly.pdbx_seq_one_letter_code
_entity_poly.pdbx_strand_id
1 'polypeptide(L)'
;MGWVRTFRNNQFIALNDGSTNNNLQIVVELGAYDEPFLKKITTGASLKVIGQLVASQGKGQAVEVKARSVEILGECNPESYPLQLKNRPSLEYLREIAHLRFRTNTFGAVFRVRHALAFAIHQFFNEKGFV
;
A
#
# COMPACT_ATOMS: atom_id res chain seq x y z
N MET A 1 9.49 0.29 -3.30
CA MET A 1 9.33 0.37 -1.84
C MET A 1 7.86 0.63 -1.52
N GLY A 2 7.36 0.20 -0.35
CA GLY A 2 5.97 0.43 0.03
C GLY A 2 5.60 -0.26 1.34
N TRP A 3 4.34 -0.17 1.70
CA TRP A 3 3.79 -0.82 2.89
C TRP A 3 3.04 -2.08 2.54
N VAL A 4 3.21 -3.10 3.39
CA VAL A 4 2.47 -4.35 3.29
C VAL A 4 1.00 -4.10 3.62
N ARG A 5 0.13 -4.44 2.69
CA ARG A 5 -1.33 -4.46 2.89
C ARG A 5 -1.80 -5.84 3.34
N THR A 6 -1.26 -6.87 2.72
CA THR A 6 -1.50 -8.27 3.09
C THR A 6 -0.26 -9.10 2.79
N PHE A 7 -0.07 -10.16 3.57
CA PHE A 7 0.85 -11.24 3.26
C PHE A 7 0.14 -12.57 3.41
N ARG A 8 0.14 -13.39 2.39
CA ARG A 8 -0.64 -14.64 2.32
C ARG A 8 0.24 -15.79 1.87
N ASN A 9 0.01 -16.94 2.50
CA ASN A 9 0.64 -18.22 2.13
C ASN A 9 2.19 -18.16 2.13
N ASN A 10 2.79 -17.25 2.91
CA ASN A 10 4.23 -17.00 2.93
C ASN A 10 4.85 -16.73 1.53
N GLN A 11 4.03 -16.33 0.56
CA GLN A 11 4.43 -16.16 -0.82
C GLN A 11 3.92 -14.87 -1.45
N PHE A 12 2.69 -14.43 -1.15
CA PHE A 12 2.03 -13.33 -1.85
C PHE A 12 1.94 -12.10 -0.96
N ILE A 13 2.70 -11.05 -1.28
CA ILE A 13 2.65 -9.76 -0.60
C ILE A 13 1.87 -8.79 -1.48
N ALA A 14 0.82 -8.17 -0.95
CA ALA A 14 0.21 -7.01 -1.56
C ALA A 14 0.91 -5.75 -1.02
N LEU A 15 1.67 -5.07 -1.86
CA LEU A 15 2.45 -3.88 -1.52
C LEU A 15 1.79 -2.63 -2.09
N ASN A 16 1.76 -1.56 -1.32
CA ASN A 16 1.24 -0.26 -1.75
C ASN A 16 2.22 0.85 -1.37
N ASP A 17 2.58 1.70 -2.31
CA ASP A 17 3.47 2.85 -2.12
C ASP A 17 2.73 4.19 -1.99
N GLY A 18 1.40 4.15 -2.08
CA GLY A 18 0.54 5.33 -2.05
C GLY A 18 0.33 6.00 -3.41
N SER A 19 1.02 5.60 -4.47
CA SER A 19 0.86 6.19 -5.82
C SER A 19 -0.51 5.90 -6.43
N THR A 20 -1.09 4.75 -6.10
CA THR A 20 -2.44 4.36 -6.53
C THR A 20 -3.24 3.74 -5.38
N ASN A 21 -4.56 3.55 -5.58
CA ASN A 21 -5.39 2.77 -4.66
C ASN A 21 -5.20 1.26 -4.82
N ASN A 22 -4.64 0.82 -5.93
CA ASN A 22 -4.37 -0.58 -6.20
C ASN A 22 -3.05 -1.01 -5.55
N ASN A 23 -2.96 -2.29 -5.22
CA ASN A 23 -1.73 -2.86 -4.70
C ASN A 23 -0.96 -3.57 -5.82
N LEU A 24 0.36 -3.55 -5.72
CA LEU A 24 1.21 -4.38 -6.54
C LEU A 24 1.43 -5.72 -5.82
N GLN A 25 1.14 -6.83 -6.52
CA GLN A 25 1.45 -8.15 -5.99
C GLN A 25 2.92 -8.46 -6.15
N ILE A 26 3.54 -8.84 -5.05
CA ILE A 26 4.90 -9.36 -5.00
C ILE A 26 4.81 -10.87 -4.74
N VAL A 27 5.49 -11.64 -5.56
CA VAL A 27 5.59 -13.10 -5.41
C VAL A 27 6.98 -13.42 -4.87
N VAL A 28 7.02 -14.00 -3.67
CA VAL A 28 8.23 -14.47 -3.02
C VAL A 28 8.36 -15.96 -3.29
N GLU A 29 9.55 -16.43 -3.63
CA GLU A 29 9.80 -17.85 -3.82
C GLU A 29 9.73 -18.59 -2.49
N LEU A 30 9.02 -19.72 -2.49
CA LEU A 30 8.87 -20.54 -1.28
C LEU A 30 10.24 -21.09 -0.87
N GLY A 31 10.57 -20.94 0.41
CA GLY A 31 11.85 -21.37 0.96
C GLY A 31 13.02 -20.40 0.75
N ALA A 32 12.81 -19.26 0.06
CA ALA A 32 13.86 -18.24 -0.12
C ALA A 32 14.23 -17.50 1.17
N TYR A 33 13.33 -17.50 2.15
CA TYR A 33 13.51 -16.83 3.45
C TYR A 33 13.11 -17.76 4.59
N ASP A 34 13.76 -17.60 5.73
CA ASP A 34 13.43 -18.33 6.94
C ASP A 34 12.13 -17.85 7.59
N GLU A 35 11.57 -18.68 8.45
CA GLU A 35 10.32 -18.37 9.16
C GLU A 35 10.41 -17.10 10.03
N PRO A 36 11.49 -16.82 10.77
CA PRO A 36 11.65 -15.58 11.52
C PRO A 36 11.58 -14.32 10.66
N PHE A 37 12.15 -14.33 9.46
CA PHE A 37 12.08 -13.22 8.51
C PHE A 37 10.64 -13.04 7.99
N LEU A 38 9.99 -14.13 7.57
CA LEU A 38 8.63 -14.07 7.04
C LEU A 38 7.61 -13.58 8.07
N LYS A 39 7.79 -13.92 9.36
CA LYS A 39 6.96 -13.43 10.47
C LYS A 39 7.03 -11.91 10.68
N LYS A 40 8.08 -11.25 10.21
CA LYS A 40 8.23 -9.79 10.28
C LYS A 40 7.49 -9.05 9.16
N ILE A 41 7.08 -9.77 8.11
CA ILE A 41 6.29 -9.20 7.00
C ILE A 41 4.82 -9.11 7.44
N THR A 42 4.53 -8.17 8.31
CA THR A 42 3.19 -7.94 8.86
C THR A 42 2.48 -6.80 8.13
N THR A 43 1.16 -6.72 8.28
CA THR A 43 0.38 -5.58 7.75
C THR A 43 0.90 -4.27 8.32
N GLY A 44 1.25 -3.33 7.46
CA GLY A 44 1.82 -2.04 7.85
C GLY A 44 3.35 -1.99 7.86
N ALA A 45 4.05 -3.12 7.82
CA ALA A 45 5.51 -3.15 7.65
C ALA A 45 5.93 -2.49 6.34
N SER A 46 7.06 -1.81 6.32
CA SER A 46 7.62 -1.20 5.13
C SER A 46 8.71 -2.07 4.52
N LEU A 47 8.61 -2.29 3.21
CA LEU A 47 9.51 -3.14 2.48
C LEU A 47 10.15 -2.42 1.30
N LYS A 48 11.38 -2.84 0.99
CA LYS A 48 12.01 -2.62 -0.31
C LYS A 48 12.12 -3.97 -1.02
N VAL A 49 11.60 -4.03 -2.23
CA VAL A 49 11.61 -5.23 -3.05
C VAL A 49 12.34 -4.94 -4.35
N ILE A 50 13.26 -5.82 -4.72
CA ILE A 50 13.92 -5.84 -6.04
C ILE A 50 13.47 -7.12 -6.72
N GLY A 51 13.00 -7.02 -7.95
CA GLY A 51 12.48 -8.17 -8.68
C GLY A 51 12.21 -7.87 -10.14
N GLN A 52 11.63 -8.84 -10.81
CA GLN A 52 11.25 -8.75 -12.21
C GLN A 52 9.74 -8.57 -12.34
N LEU A 53 9.32 -7.56 -13.10
CA LEU A 53 7.92 -7.37 -13.46
C LEU A 53 7.53 -8.41 -14.51
N VAL A 54 6.48 -9.14 -14.27
CA VAL A 54 5.97 -10.19 -15.18
C VAL A 54 4.45 -10.08 -15.33
N ALA A 55 3.92 -10.64 -16.39
CA ALA A 55 2.47 -10.81 -16.53
C ALA A 55 1.94 -11.72 -15.41
N SER A 56 0.87 -11.31 -14.74
CA SER A 56 0.27 -12.12 -13.68
C SER A 56 -0.53 -13.27 -14.28
N GLN A 57 -0.41 -14.43 -13.67
CA GLN A 57 -1.26 -15.60 -14.00
C GLN A 57 -2.54 -15.61 -13.15
N GLY A 58 -2.63 -14.72 -12.15
CA GLY A 58 -3.76 -14.62 -11.25
C GLY A 58 -4.90 -13.74 -11.79
N LYS A 59 -6.12 -14.00 -11.34
CA LYS A 59 -7.26 -13.13 -11.64
C LYS A 59 -7.20 -11.85 -10.81
N GLY A 60 -7.49 -10.69 -11.43
CA GLY A 60 -7.64 -9.42 -10.74
C GLY A 60 -6.48 -8.45 -10.86
N GLN A 61 -5.37 -8.84 -11.47
CA GLN A 61 -4.23 -7.96 -11.76
C GLN A 61 -3.56 -8.36 -13.09
N ALA A 62 -3.07 -7.38 -13.83
CA ALA A 62 -2.39 -7.62 -15.11
C ALA A 62 -0.92 -8.03 -14.94
N VAL A 63 -0.28 -7.52 -13.89
CA VAL A 63 1.16 -7.70 -13.64
C VAL A 63 1.44 -8.03 -12.17
N GLU A 64 2.57 -8.67 -11.94
CA GLU A 64 3.11 -8.95 -10.60
C GLU A 64 4.65 -8.85 -10.62
N VAL A 65 5.27 -8.73 -9.45
CA VAL A 65 6.72 -8.71 -9.32
C VAL A 65 7.19 -10.03 -8.72
N LYS A 66 7.98 -10.80 -9.46
CA LYS A 66 8.76 -11.91 -8.91
C LYS A 66 9.96 -11.35 -8.15
N ALA A 67 9.93 -11.47 -6.82
CA ALA A 67 10.96 -10.94 -5.96
C ALA A 67 12.28 -11.71 -6.15
N ARG A 68 13.39 -10.95 -6.31
CA ARG A 68 14.75 -11.46 -6.19
C ARG A 68 15.30 -11.21 -4.80
N SER A 69 14.95 -10.05 -4.22
CA SER A 69 15.27 -9.74 -2.84
C SER A 69 14.16 -8.92 -2.18
N VAL A 70 13.96 -9.18 -0.89
CA VAL A 70 13.06 -8.44 -0.01
C VAL A 70 13.85 -7.97 1.19
N GLU A 71 13.79 -6.66 1.47
CA GLU A 71 14.43 -6.01 2.61
C GLU A 71 13.33 -5.36 3.46
N ILE A 72 13.35 -5.61 4.76
CA ILE A 72 12.44 -4.97 5.71
C ILE A 72 13.06 -3.65 6.13
N LEU A 73 12.45 -2.54 5.73
CA LEU A 73 12.88 -1.18 6.09
C LEU A 73 12.34 -0.75 7.45
N GLY A 74 11.19 -1.30 7.86
CA GLY A 74 10.57 -1.03 9.13
C GLY A 74 9.56 -2.10 9.49
N GLU A 75 9.70 -2.65 10.67
CA GLU A 75 8.76 -3.63 11.21
C GLU A 75 7.48 -2.92 11.70
N CYS A 76 6.38 -3.64 11.75
CA CYS A 76 5.12 -3.14 12.28
C CYS A 76 4.51 -4.18 13.22
N ASN A 77 4.24 -3.80 14.46
CA ASN A 77 3.60 -4.69 15.40
C ASN A 77 2.12 -4.87 15.02
N PRO A 78 1.69 -6.10 14.64
CA PRO A 78 0.31 -6.36 14.21
C PRO A 78 -0.73 -6.15 15.33
N GLU A 79 -0.34 -6.24 16.61
CA GLU A 79 -1.26 -6.04 17.73
C GLU A 79 -1.62 -4.56 17.94
N SER A 80 -0.69 -3.66 17.68
CA SER A 80 -0.89 -2.21 17.87
C SER A 80 -1.26 -1.46 16.59
N TYR A 81 -1.05 -2.06 15.41
CA TYR A 81 -1.35 -1.39 14.16
C TYR A 81 -2.87 -1.33 13.89
N PRO A 82 -3.48 -0.13 13.81
CA PRO A 82 -4.93 0.01 13.84
C PRO A 82 -5.64 -0.37 12.53
N LEU A 83 -4.92 -0.38 11.39
CA LEU A 83 -5.50 -0.68 10.08
C LEU A 83 -5.37 -2.16 9.72
N GLN A 84 -5.98 -3.03 10.52
CA GLN A 84 -6.02 -4.47 10.24
C GLN A 84 -7.10 -4.80 9.21
N LEU A 85 -6.82 -5.77 8.32
CA LEU A 85 -7.73 -6.19 7.26
C LEU A 85 -9.06 -6.76 7.74
N LYS A 86 -9.06 -7.37 8.92
CA LYS A 86 -10.26 -8.02 9.49
C LYS A 86 -11.33 -7.02 9.90
N ASN A 87 -10.94 -5.78 10.18
CA ASN A 87 -11.83 -4.73 10.65
C ASN A 87 -11.95 -3.66 9.57
N ARG A 88 -13.17 -3.43 9.05
CA ARG A 88 -13.43 -2.21 8.28
C ARG A 88 -13.60 -1.07 9.27
N PRO A 89 -12.62 -0.17 9.40
CA PRO A 89 -12.72 0.93 10.33
C PRO A 89 -13.86 1.87 9.93
N SER A 90 -14.63 2.34 10.92
CA SER A 90 -15.66 3.35 10.68
C SER A 90 -15.02 4.70 10.29
N LEU A 91 -15.81 5.59 9.69
CA LEU A 91 -15.30 6.94 9.34
C LEU A 91 -14.94 7.74 10.58
N GLU A 92 -15.64 7.53 11.70
CA GLU A 92 -15.36 8.13 13.00
C GLU A 92 -13.99 7.69 13.51
N TYR A 93 -13.77 6.40 13.55
CA TYR A 93 -12.49 5.83 13.97
C TYR A 93 -11.32 6.32 13.09
N LEU A 94 -11.53 6.43 11.78
CA LEU A 94 -10.52 6.96 10.86
C LEU A 94 -10.19 8.44 11.12
N ARG A 95 -11.04 9.19 11.82
CA ARG A 95 -10.72 10.56 12.28
C ARG A 95 -9.80 10.54 13.50
N GLU A 96 -9.97 9.57 14.39
CA GLU A 96 -9.09 9.40 15.57
C GLU A 96 -7.66 9.04 15.14
N ILE A 97 -7.52 8.16 14.13
CA ILE A 97 -6.25 7.77 13.54
C ILE A 97 -5.93 8.58 12.25
N ALA A 98 -6.17 9.88 12.28
CA ALA A 98 -6.15 10.75 11.09
C ALA A 98 -4.85 10.63 10.27
N HIS A 99 -3.71 10.44 10.90
CA HIS A 99 -2.40 10.28 10.25
C HIS A 99 -2.26 8.99 9.43
N LEU A 100 -3.06 7.94 9.71
CA LEU A 100 -3.06 6.66 8.99
C LEU A 100 -4.21 6.52 7.99
N ARG A 101 -5.25 7.35 8.07
CA ARG A 101 -6.46 7.20 7.24
C ARG A 101 -6.19 7.22 5.74
N PHE A 102 -5.14 7.91 5.30
CA PHE A 102 -4.71 7.95 3.90
C PHE A 102 -4.32 6.59 3.32
N ARG A 103 -3.94 5.65 4.18
CA ARG A 103 -3.62 4.28 3.79
C ARG A 103 -4.86 3.43 3.54
N THR A 104 -6.08 3.96 3.78
CA THR A 104 -7.33 3.29 3.40
C THR A 104 -7.73 3.66 1.98
N ASN A 105 -8.39 2.73 1.27
CA ASN A 105 -8.81 2.98 -0.11
C ASN A 105 -9.79 4.16 -0.19
N THR A 106 -10.70 4.27 0.78
CA THR A 106 -11.69 5.35 0.82
C THR A 106 -11.02 6.72 0.92
N PHE A 107 -10.15 6.93 1.92
CA PHE A 107 -9.47 8.22 2.05
C PHE A 107 -8.38 8.42 1.01
N GLY A 108 -7.74 7.36 0.54
CA GLY A 108 -6.85 7.44 -0.61
C GLY A 108 -7.57 8.02 -1.84
N ALA A 109 -8.79 7.56 -2.13
CA ALA A 109 -9.61 8.11 -3.21
C ALA A 109 -10.06 9.55 -2.94
N VAL A 110 -10.60 9.83 -1.74
CA VAL A 110 -11.06 11.17 -1.36
C VAL A 110 -9.94 12.22 -1.50
N PHE A 111 -8.75 11.91 -1.01
CA PHE A 111 -7.65 12.88 -1.10
C PHE A 111 -7.10 13.06 -2.51
N ARG A 112 -7.19 12.05 -3.39
CA ARG A 112 -6.87 12.21 -4.82
C ARG A 112 -7.85 13.16 -5.50
N VAL A 113 -9.15 12.98 -5.27
CA VAL A 113 -10.19 13.89 -5.80
C VAL A 113 -9.98 15.30 -5.26
N ARG A 114 -9.76 15.45 -3.95
CA ARG A 114 -9.49 16.75 -3.33
C ARG A 114 -8.26 17.44 -3.94
N HIS A 115 -7.17 16.70 -4.14
CA HIS A 115 -5.95 17.22 -4.77
C HIS A 115 -6.25 17.72 -6.19
N ALA A 116 -6.91 16.90 -7.01
CA ALA A 116 -7.25 17.28 -8.38
C ALA A 116 -8.14 18.52 -8.45
N LEU A 117 -9.14 18.62 -7.57
CA LEU A 117 -10.02 19.78 -7.51
C LEU A 117 -9.28 21.05 -7.07
N ALA A 118 -8.44 20.96 -6.03
CA ALA A 118 -7.64 22.11 -5.57
C ALA A 118 -6.71 22.61 -6.68
N PHE A 119 -6.02 21.69 -7.35
CA PHE A 119 -5.16 22.03 -8.48
C PHE A 119 -5.94 22.69 -9.63
N ALA A 120 -7.11 22.14 -10.01
CA ALA A 120 -7.94 22.68 -11.06
C ALA A 120 -8.44 24.11 -10.74
N ILE A 121 -8.79 24.39 -9.49
CA ILE A 121 -9.19 25.75 -9.06
C ILE A 121 -8.03 26.72 -9.21
N HIS A 122 -6.84 26.37 -8.70
CA HIS A 122 -5.65 27.21 -8.82
C HIS A 122 -5.27 27.44 -10.29
N GLN A 123 -5.32 26.39 -11.11
CA GLN A 123 -5.04 26.50 -12.54
C GLN A 123 -6.02 27.43 -13.22
N PHE A 124 -7.34 27.28 -12.98
CA PHE A 124 -8.37 28.12 -13.57
C PHE A 124 -8.15 29.62 -13.28
N PHE A 125 -7.89 29.98 -12.02
CA PHE A 125 -7.67 31.38 -11.67
C PHE A 125 -6.35 31.91 -12.24
N ASN A 126 -5.28 31.09 -12.20
CA ASN A 126 -3.99 31.46 -12.78
C ASN A 126 -4.12 31.74 -14.30
N GLU A 127 -4.83 30.89 -15.06
CA GLU A 127 -5.07 31.08 -16.50
C GLU A 127 -5.91 32.32 -16.81
N LYS A 128 -6.70 32.81 -15.84
CA LYS A 128 -7.46 34.06 -15.94
C LYS A 128 -6.69 35.31 -15.47
N GLY A 129 -5.43 35.15 -15.07
CA GLY A 129 -4.57 36.25 -14.64
C GLY A 129 -4.76 36.67 -13.17
N PHE A 130 -5.47 35.91 -12.38
CA PHE A 130 -5.56 36.14 -10.93
C PHE A 130 -4.34 35.51 -10.22
N VAL A 131 -3.84 36.21 -9.21
CA VAL A 131 -2.72 35.81 -8.38
C VAL A 131 -3.21 35.45 -6.96
#